data_d6b66d71f75acafc24e789dda3045acc
#
_entry.id   d6b66d71f75acafc24e789dda3045acc
#
_cell.length_a   1.000
_cell.length_b   1.000
_cell.length_c   1.000
_cell.angle_alpha   90.00
_cell.angle_beta   90.00
_cell.angle_gamma   90.00
#
_symmetry.space_group_name_H-M   'P 1'
#
loop_
_entity.id
_entity.type
_entity.pdbx_description
1 polymer ?
#
loop_
_entity_poly.entity_id
_entity_poly.type
_entity_poly.pdbx_seq_one_letter_code
_entity_poly.pdbx_strand_id
1 'polypeptide(L)'
;MLVVDAYPGARPLPAFSHKTDLSLAAHLERDNTLSAVGEERLTEVVAEALRIAEDKGVEDFLAFATSAVRDAVNGDDVLARVQDQTGARITVLSGENEARLTFLAARRWFGWSSGRLLVVDIGGGSLEIGAGLDEEPEAVMSLPLGAGRLTRDWFTADPPPPAEIRKLRRHVRAEVARMAGGLRRGGAVDHAVGTSKTFRQLARIAGAAPSSEGFYVKRFLKHEDVSQWAGRLASLDLTERIRIPGVSENRAVQMPAGAIVADAVMDLMGVAQLEICPWALREGVILKRLDALADPSTRA
;
A
#
# COMPACT_ATOMS: atom_id res chain seq x y z
N MET A 1 -9.11 3.43 -10.24
CA MET A 1 -9.94 2.33 -10.74
C MET A 1 -9.10 1.42 -11.64
N LEU A 2 -9.37 0.12 -11.67
CA LEU A 2 -8.75 -0.87 -12.52
C LEU A 2 -9.87 -1.71 -13.13
N VAL A 3 -9.91 -1.83 -14.44
CA VAL A 3 -10.84 -2.72 -15.17
C VAL A 3 -10.03 -3.88 -15.71
N VAL A 4 -10.52 -5.08 -15.51
CA VAL A 4 -9.89 -6.34 -15.95
C VAL A 4 -10.91 -7.22 -16.66
N ASP A 5 -10.47 -8.00 -17.62
CA ASP A 5 -11.27 -9.08 -18.17
C ASP A 5 -11.19 -10.26 -17.19
N ALA A 6 -12.34 -10.61 -16.60
CA ALA A 6 -12.44 -11.53 -15.48
C ALA A 6 -13.01 -12.88 -15.96
N TYR A 7 -12.21 -13.94 -15.91
CA TYR A 7 -12.65 -15.32 -16.08
C TYR A 7 -11.81 -16.25 -15.17
N PRO A 8 -12.29 -17.45 -14.81
CA PRO A 8 -11.55 -18.36 -13.95
C PRO A 8 -10.14 -18.65 -14.50
N GLY A 9 -9.11 -18.42 -13.64
CA GLY A 9 -7.71 -18.60 -14.02
C GLY A 9 -7.07 -17.40 -14.75
N ALA A 10 -7.83 -16.32 -15.02
CA ALA A 10 -7.28 -15.09 -15.58
C ALA A 10 -6.29 -14.42 -14.64
N ARG A 11 -5.25 -13.80 -15.21
CA ARG A 11 -4.42 -12.87 -14.48
C ARG A 11 -5.10 -11.50 -14.42
N PRO A 12 -5.08 -10.79 -13.29
CA PRO A 12 -5.71 -9.46 -13.16
C PRO A 12 -4.88 -8.37 -13.86
N LEU A 13 -4.62 -8.57 -15.16
CA LEU A 13 -3.94 -7.59 -15.99
C LEU A 13 -4.94 -6.50 -16.41
N PRO A 14 -4.54 -5.21 -16.33
CA PRO A 14 -5.44 -4.13 -16.65
C PRO A 14 -5.79 -4.09 -18.14
N ALA A 15 -7.06 -4.25 -18.47
CA ALA A 15 -7.62 -3.86 -19.77
C ALA A 15 -7.74 -2.33 -19.85
N PHE A 16 -8.08 -1.69 -18.70
CA PHE A 16 -8.12 -0.23 -18.58
C PHE A 16 -7.75 0.18 -17.16
N SER A 17 -7.11 1.32 -17.00
CA SER A 17 -6.83 1.91 -15.69
C SER A 17 -7.11 3.41 -15.67
N HIS A 18 -7.81 3.88 -14.65
CA HIS A 18 -8.03 5.29 -14.36
C HIS A 18 -7.51 5.62 -12.97
N LYS A 19 -6.78 6.72 -12.85
CA LYS A 19 -6.20 7.17 -11.59
C LYS A 19 -6.64 8.59 -11.29
N THR A 20 -7.31 8.75 -10.16
CA THR A 20 -7.60 10.05 -9.57
C THR A 20 -6.79 10.19 -8.29
N ASP A 21 -6.15 11.33 -8.09
CA ASP A 21 -5.43 11.59 -6.84
C ASP A 21 -6.41 12.10 -5.79
N LEU A 22 -6.85 11.16 -4.95
CA LEU A 22 -7.80 11.44 -3.88
C LEU A 22 -7.11 11.84 -2.57
N SER A 23 -5.98 11.21 -2.25
CA SER A 23 -5.13 11.49 -1.07
C SER A 23 -5.90 11.72 0.25
N LEU A 24 -6.92 10.89 0.56
CA LEU A 24 -7.82 11.07 1.71
C LEU A 24 -7.09 11.30 3.05
N ALA A 25 -5.92 10.70 3.22
CA ALA A 25 -5.12 10.91 4.43
C ALA A 25 -4.70 12.38 4.64
N ALA A 26 -4.64 13.19 3.57
CA ALA A 26 -4.37 14.63 3.65
C ALA A 26 -5.61 15.45 4.05
N HIS A 27 -6.79 14.85 3.98
CA HIS A 27 -8.07 15.45 4.38
C HIS A 27 -8.54 15.01 5.78
N LEU A 28 -7.71 14.22 6.49
CA LEU A 28 -7.94 13.91 7.90
C LEU A 28 -7.49 15.07 8.77
N GLU A 29 -8.37 15.55 9.61
CA GLU A 29 -8.13 16.57 10.61
C GLU A 29 -7.28 15.99 11.78
N ARG A 30 -6.88 16.85 12.73
CA ARG A 30 -6.05 16.43 13.88
C ARG A 30 -6.72 15.39 14.78
N ASP A 31 -8.05 15.40 14.85
CA ASP A 31 -8.87 14.45 15.62
C ASP A 31 -9.23 13.19 14.82
N ASN A 32 -8.63 12.99 13.64
CA ASN A 32 -8.94 11.96 12.67
C ASN A 32 -10.36 12.04 12.06
N THR A 33 -11.03 13.17 12.10
CA THR A 33 -12.27 13.39 11.36
C THR A 33 -11.94 13.66 9.88
N LEU A 34 -12.61 13.00 8.96
CA LEU A 34 -12.51 13.32 7.53
C LEU A 34 -13.27 14.63 7.27
N SER A 35 -12.57 15.62 6.73
CA SER A 35 -13.14 16.94 6.45
C SER A 35 -14.27 16.87 5.38
N ALA A 36 -15.15 17.87 5.38
CA ALA A 36 -16.22 17.97 4.37
C ALA A 36 -15.66 17.99 2.93
N VAL A 37 -14.52 18.64 2.71
CA VAL A 37 -13.82 18.65 1.41
C VAL A 37 -13.34 17.25 1.04
N GLY A 38 -12.84 16.47 2.00
CA GLY A 38 -12.43 15.09 1.77
C GLY A 38 -13.61 14.17 1.42
N GLU A 39 -14.75 14.38 2.06
CA GLU A 39 -15.99 13.66 1.77
C GLU A 39 -16.54 13.98 0.37
N GLU A 40 -16.64 15.28 0.02
CA GLU A 40 -17.06 15.72 -1.31
C GLU A 40 -16.16 15.12 -2.40
N ARG A 41 -14.85 15.19 -2.18
CA ARG A 41 -13.86 14.64 -3.10
C ARG A 41 -13.98 13.11 -3.26
N LEU A 42 -14.25 12.40 -2.16
CA LEU A 42 -14.52 10.96 -2.22
C LEU A 42 -15.76 10.64 -3.06
N THR A 43 -16.84 11.40 -2.83
CA THR A 43 -18.10 11.25 -3.58
C THR A 43 -17.90 11.48 -5.08
N GLU A 44 -17.19 12.55 -5.47
CA GLU A 44 -16.86 12.83 -6.86
C GLU A 44 -16.09 11.69 -7.52
N VAL A 45 -15.06 11.17 -6.84
CA VAL A 45 -14.22 10.07 -7.36
C VAL A 45 -15.01 8.79 -7.52
N VAL A 46 -15.92 8.48 -6.60
CA VAL A 46 -16.80 7.32 -6.69
C VAL A 46 -17.78 7.48 -7.85
N ALA A 47 -18.42 8.63 -7.98
CA ALA A 47 -19.35 8.93 -9.09
C ALA A 47 -18.63 8.87 -10.45
N GLU A 48 -17.40 9.39 -10.54
CA GLU A 48 -16.58 9.29 -11.75
C GLU A 48 -16.24 7.82 -12.08
N ALA A 49 -15.88 7.03 -11.07
CA ALA A 49 -15.56 5.62 -11.27
C ALA A 49 -16.77 4.80 -11.75
N LEU A 50 -17.98 5.10 -11.23
CA LEU A 50 -19.21 4.44 -11.70
C LEU A 50 -19.51 4.78 -13.15
N ARG A 51 -19.41 6.05 -13.57
CA ARG A 51 -19.59 6.45 -14.97
C ARG A 51 -18.61 5.74 -15.90
N ILE A 52 -17.34 5.65 -15.49
CA ILE A 52 -16.34 4.93 -16.27
C ILE A 52 -16.68 3.43 -16.34
N ALA A 53 -17.17 2.86 -15.24
CA ALA A 53 -17.58 1.45 -15.21
C ALA A 53 -18.71 1.18 -16.19
N GLU A 54 -19.74 2.04 -16.22
CA GLU A 54 -20.86 1.98 -17.16
C GLU A 54 -20.38 2.11 -18.62
N ASP A 55 -19.57 3.12 -18.93
CA ASP A 55 -18.99 3.36 -20.26
C ASP A 55 -18.14 2.18 -20.76
N LYS A 56 -17.54 1.40 -19.85
CA LYS A 56 -16.72 0.22 -20.18
C LYS A 56 -17.47 -1.10 -20.12
N GLY A 57 -18.78 -1.08 -19.82
CA GLY A 57 -19.58 -2.30 -19.71
C GLY A 57 -19.13 -3.21 -18.57
N VAL A 58 -18.71 -2.63 -17.44
CA VAL A 58 -18.28 -3.38 -16.25
C VAL A 58 -19.50 -4.02 -15.59
N GLU A 59 -19.48 -5.33 -15.46
CA GLU A 59 -20.58 -6.12 -14.87
C GLU A 59 -20.47 -6.23 -13.33
N ASP A 60 -19.25 -6.23 -12.79
CA ASP A 60 -18.99 -6.38 -11.36
C ASP A 60 -18.08 -5.24 -10.86
N PHE A 61 -18.64 -4.36 -10.02
CA PHE A 61 -17.95 -3.19 -9.49
C PHE A 61 -17.61 -3.38 -8.02
N LEU A 62 -16.31 -3.48 -7.71
CA LEU A 62 -15.79 -3.66 -6.37
C LEU A 62 -15.17 -2.36 -5.87
N ALA A 63 -15.82 -1.72 -4.89
CA ALA A 63 -15.28 -0.55 -4.21
C ALA A 63 -14.83 -0.91 -2.80
N PHE A 64 -13.62 -0.51 -2.44
CA PHE A 64 -13.09 -0.71 -1.09
C PHE A 64 -12.28 0.49 -0.61
N ALA A 65 -12.31 0.69 0.69
CA ALA A 65 -11.54 1.70 1.41
C ALA A 65 -10.61 1.05 2.42
N THR A 66 -9.54 1.75 2.75
CA THR A 66 -8.48 1.29 3.64
C THR A 66 -8.28 2.27 4.80
N SER A 67 -7.10 2.31 5.39
CA SER A 67 -6.76 3.01 6.65
C SER A 67 -7.30 4.44 6.77
N ALA A 68 -7.33 5.23 5.70
CA ALA A 68 -7.78 6.64 5.81
C ALA A 68 -9.27 6.76 6.19
N VAL A 69 -10.12 5.87 5.68
CA VAL A 69 -11.56 5.83 6.01
C VAL A 69 -11.81 4.97 7.25
N ARG A 70 -11.16 3.80 7.34
CA ARG A 70 -11.28 2.88 8.47
C ARG A 70 -10.98 3.56 9.80
N ASP A 71 -9.93 4.40 9.84
CA ASP A 71 -9.44 5.03 11.05
C ASP A 71 -10.05 6.43 11.28
N ALA A 72 -10.91 6.90 10.36
CA ALA A 72 -11.63 8.17 10.52
C ALA A 72 -12.77 8.03 11.54
N VAL A 73 -12.88 8.99 12.45
CA VAL A 73 -13.92 9.02 13.49
C VAL A 73 -15.32 9.03 12.90
N ASN A 74 -15.51 9.71 11.77
CA ASN A 74 -16.78 9.82 11.03
C ASN A 74 -16.82 8.92 9.78
N GLY A 75 -15.95 7.91 9.69
CA GLY A 75 -15.79 7.08 8.50
C GLY A 75 -17.09 6.41 8.04
N ASP A 76 -17.81 5.78 8.97
CA ASP A 76 -19.10 5.10 8.66
C ASP A 76 -20.16 6.08 8.16
N ASP A 77 -20.29 7.25 8.78
CA ASP A 77 -21.24 8.29 8.37
C ASP A 77 -20.91 8.83 6.96
N VAL A 78 -19.62 9.04 6.68
CA VAL A 78 -19.15 9.45 5.34
C VAL A 78 -19.51 8.40 4.31
N LEU A 79 -19.23 7.12 4.58
CA LEU A 79 -19.54 6.04 3.65
C LEU A 79 -21.04 5.89 3.41
N ALA A 80 -21.87 6.06 4.44
CA ALA A 80 -23.33 6.06 4.29
C ALA A 80 -23.78 7.17 3.34
N ARG A 81 -23.30 8.42 3.52
CA ARG A 81 -23.64 9.55 2.65
C ARG A 81 -23.13 9.35 1.20
N VAL A 82 -21.93 8.82 1.02
CA VAL A 82 -21.40 8.47 -0.31
C VAL A 82 -22.29 7.44 -0.99
N GLN A 83 -22.71 6.40 -0.26
CA GLN A 83 -23.62 5.38 -0.78
C GLN A 83 -24.99 5.97 -1.15
N ASP A 84 -25.57 6.85 -0.31
CA ASP A 84 -26.85 7.51 -0.59
C ASP A 84 -26.79 8.39 -1.85
N GLN A 85 -25.66 9.05 -2.08
CA GLN A 85 -25.48 9.96 -3.23
C GLN A 85 -25.11 9.24 -4.53
N THR A 86 -24.37 8.11 -4.44
CA THR A 86 -23.79 7.44 -5.62
C THR A 86 -24.41 6.07 -5.90
N GLY A 87 -25.07 5.46 -4.93
CA GLY A 87 -25.52 4.06 -4.99
C GLY A 87 -24.39 3.03 -4.78
N ALA A 88 -23.12 3.45 -4.72
CA ALA A 88 -22.00 2.52 -4.57
C ALA A 88 -21.79 2.13 -3.11
N ARG A 89 -21.77 0.81 -2.85
CA ARG A 89 -21.37 0.28 -1.56
C ARG A 89 -19.84 0.13 -1.51
N ILE A 90 -19.21 0.83 -0.56
CA ILE A 90 -17.76 0.74 -0.33
C ILE A 90 -17.50 -0.18 0.86
N THR A 91 -16.71 -1.24 0.65
CA THR A 91 -16.30 -2.16 1.71
C THR A 91 -15.04 -1.65 2.40
N VAL A 92 -15.08 -1.51 3.72
CA VAL A 92 -13.89 -1.15 4.51
C VAL A 92 -13.09 -2.41 4.81
N LEU A 93 -11.84 -2.43 4.40
CA LEU A 93 -10.94 -3.54 4.69
C LEU A 93 -10.26 -3.34 6.04
N SER A 94 -10.20 -4.40 6.86
CA SER A 94 -9.31 -4.43 8.02
C SER A 94 -7.85 -4.49 7.57
N GLY A 95 -6.93 -4.00 8.39
CA GLY A 95 -5.50 -4.05 8.06
C GLY A 95 -4.97 -5.47 7.86
N GLU A 96 -5.50 -6.45 8.61
CA GLU A 96 -5.16 -7.86 8.38
C GLU A 96 -5.66 -8.37 7.04
N ASN A 97 -6.87 -7.98 6.61
CA ASN A 97 -7.39 -8.35 5.29
C ASN A 97 -6.59 -7.66 4.17
N GLU A 98 -6.15 -6.42 4.37
CA GLU A 98 -5.23 -5.76 3.44
C GLU A 98 -3.92 -6.55 3.31
N ALA A 99 -3.33 -7.00 4.43
CA ALA A 99 -2.12 -7.80 4.43
C ALA A 99 -2.33 -9.16 3.73
N ARG A 100 -3.46 -9.87 3.99
CA ARG A 100 -3.79 -11.16 3.35
C ARG A 100 -3.97 -11.03 1.85
N LEU A 101 -4.73 -10.05 1.40
CA LEU A 101 -4.99 -9.83 -0.03
C LEU A 101 -3.74 -9.40 -0.78
N THR A 102 -2.91 -8.54 -0.16
CA THR A 102 -1.63 -8.12 -0.74
C THR A 102 -0.65 -9.30 -0.82
N PHE A 103 -0.64 -10.16 0.21
CA PHE A 103 0.15 -11.37 0.21
C PHE A 103 -0.30 -12.34 -0.89
N LEU A 104 -1.60 -12.58 -1.04
CA LEU A 104 -2.18 -13.42 -2.11
C LEU A 104 -1.72 -12.93 -3.50
N ALA A 105 -1.79 -11.60 -3.73
CA ALA A 105 -1.33 -11.02 -5.00
C ALA A 105 0.15 -11.31 -5.26
N ALA A 106 1.01 -11.10 -4.26
CA ALA A 106 2.43 -11.37 -4.38
C ALA A 106 2.71 -12.88 -4.57
N ARG A 107 2.02 -13.76 -3.81
CA ARG A 107 2.16 -15.21 -3.93
C ARG A 107 1.82 -15.68 -5.36
N ARG A 108 0.72 -15.21 -5.93
CA ARG A 108 0.33 -15.58 -7.31
C ARG A 108 1.22 -14.94 -8.38
N TRP A 109 1.83 -13.79 -8.08
CA TRP A 109 2.83 -13.21 -8.98
C TRP A 109 4.12 -14.04 -9.04
N PHE A 110 4.69 -14.40 -7.89
CA PHE A 110 5.98 -15.10 -7.80
C PHE A 110 5.84 -16.61 -7.95
N GLY A 111 4.68 -17.18 -7.66
CA GLY A 111 4.44 -18.61 -7.72
C GLY A 111 5.05 -19.40 -6.55
N TRP A 112 4.79 -20.68 -6.52
CA TRP A 112 5.18 -21.59 -5.44
C TRP A 112 6.70 -21.81 -5.33
N SER A 113 7.43 -21.71 -6.45
CA SER A 113 8.90 -21.88 -6.49
C SER A 113 9.66 -20.80 -5.72
N SER A 114 9.01 -19.71 -5.32
CA SER A 114 9.62 -18.65 -4.51
C SER A 114 9.78 -18.99 -3.03
N GLY A 115 9.36 -20.20 -2.60
CA GLY A 115 9.45 -20.64 -1.21
C GLY A 115 8.65 -19.77 -0.24
N ARG A 116 9.17 -19.59 0.96
CA ARG A 116 8.54 -18.76 2.00
C ARG A 116 8.68 -17.28 1.67
N LEU A 117 7.55 -16.63 1.42
CA LEU A 117 7.50 -15.19 1.17
C LEU A 117 7.42 -14.39 2.47
N LEU A 118 8.07 -13.23 2.45
CA LEU A 118 7.77 -12.08 3.31
C LEU A 118 7.34 -10.94 2.40
N VAL A 119 6.11 -10.48 2.54
CA VAL A 119 5.54 -9.37 1.76
C VAL A 119 5.37 -8.16 2.66
N VAL A 120 5.90 -7.02 2.26
CA VAL A 120 5.84 -5.76 2.99
C VAL A 120 5.18 -4.70 2.11
N ASP A 121 4.18 -4.01 2.65
CA ASP A 121 3.49 -2.89 2.00
C ASP A 121 3.49 -1.67 2.94
N ILE A 122 4.06 -0.54 2.48
CA ILE A 122 4.02 0.73 3.23
C ILE A 122 3.03 1.64 2.51
N GLY A 123 1.82 1.69 3.04
CA GLY A 123 0.76 2.55 2.56
C GLY A 123 0.87 4.00 3.04
N GLY A 124 -0.22 4.75 2.83
CA GLY A 124 -0.34 6.12 3.37
C GLY A 124 -0.62 6.16 4.86
N GLY A 125 -1.47 5.27 5.37
CA GLY A 125 -1.90 5.25 6.78
C GLY A 125 -1.35 4.09 7.59
N SER A 126 -0.96 2.99 6.96
CA SER A 126 -0.52 1.77 7.63
C SER A 126 0.65 1.09 6.94
N LEU A 127 1.26 0.15 7.65
CA LEU A 127 2.25 -0.82 7.20
C LEU A 127 1.64 -2.19 7.34
N GLU A 128 1.53 -2.93 6.24
CA GLU A 128 1.07 -4.30 6.19
C GLU A 128 2.25 -5.24 5.97
N ILE A 129 2.26 -6.37 6.71
CA ILE A 129 3.26 -7.42 6.54
C ILE A 129 2.55 -8.78 6.55
N GLY A 130 2.85 -9.60 5.56
CA GLY A 130 2.42 -11.00 5.49
C GLY A 130 3.57 -11.94 5.28
N ALA A 131 3.57 -13.11 5.93
CA ALA A 131 4.58 -14.14 5.74
C ALA A 131 3.96 -15.53 5.68
N GLY A 132 4.45 -16.37 4.78
CA GLY A 132 3.95 -17.75 4.63
C GLY A 132 4.45 -18.46 3.38
N LEU A 133 4.08 -19.72 3.30
CA LEU A 133 4.41 -20.63 2.17
C LEU A 133 3.25 -20.71 1.17
N ASP A 134 2.04 -20.64 1.66
CA ASP A 134 0.81 -20.85 0.89
C ASP A 134 0.19 -19.55 0.38
N GLU A 135 -0.99 -19.60 -0.24
CA GLU A 135 -1.76 -18.41 -0.64
C GLU A 135 -2.35 -17.67 0.58
N GLU A 136 -2.69 -18.42 1.62
CA GLU A 136 -3.04 -17.85 2.91
C GLU A 136 -1.77 -17.70 3.77
N PRO A 137 -1.41 -16.49 4.17
CA PRO A 137 -0.21 -16.27 4.98
C PRO A 137 -0.37 -16.83 6.40
N GLU A 138 0.69 -17.45 6.91
CA GLU A 138 0.76 -17.99 8.27
C GLU A 138 0.78 -16.89 9.34
N ALA A 139 1.34 -15.74 8.99
CA ALA A 139 1.39 -14.58 9.86
C ALA A 139 1.06 -13.31 9.07
N VAL A 140 0.19 -12.48 9.64
CA VAL A 140 -0.17 -11.16 9.11
C VAL A 140 -0.09 -10.11 10.19
N MET A 141 0.23 -8.90 9.79
CA MET A 141 0.26 -7.72 10.65
C MET A 141 -0.18 -6.49 9.89
N SER A 142 -0.83 -5.58 10.61
CA SER A 142 -1.04 -4.20 10.18
C SER A 142 -0.69 -3.28 11.34
N LEU A 143 0.17 -2.30 11.07
CA LEU A 143 0.63 -1.31 12.04
C LEU A 143 0.29 0.10 11.53
N PRO A 144 0.00 1.08 12.41
CA PRO A 144 -0.27 2.47 12.02
C PRO A 144 1.02 3.22 11.64
N LEU A 145 1.85 2.61 10.79
CA LEU A 145 3.16 3.11 10.37
C LEU A 145 3.18 3.50 8.88
N GLY A 146 2.07 3.98 8.35
CA GLY A 146 2.00 4.49 6.98
C GLY A 146 2.76 5.81 6.82
N ALA A 147 3.37 5.99 5.65
CA ALA A 147 4.23 7.14 5.37
C ALA A 147 3.53 8.49 5.53
N GLY A 148 2.28 8.63 5.08
CA GLY A 148 1.50 9.86 5.20
C GLY A 148 1.09 10.16 6.63
N ARG A 149 0.61 9.14 7.37
CA ARG A 149 0.26 9.26 8.79
C ARG A 149 1.45 9.74 9.61
N LEU A 150 2.59 9.07 9.46
CA LEU A 150 3.79 9.42 10.22
C LEU A 150 4.32 10.82 9.87
N THR A 151 4.23 11.23 8.61
CA THR A 151 4.59 12.59 8.22
C THR A 151 3.72 13.61 8.92
N ARG A 152 2.38 13.44 8.90
CA ARG A 152 1.41 14.33 9.56
C ARG A 152 1.62 14.40 11.08
N ASP A 153 1.79 13.24 11.70
CA ASP A 153 1.75 13.12 13.17
C ASP A 153 3.10 13.44 13.84
N TRP A 154 4.23 13.36 13.11
CA TRP A 154 5.58 13.45 13.68
C TRP A 154 6.42 14.61 13.17
N PHE A 155 6.08 15.21 12.03
CA PHE A 155 6.88 16.28 11.45
C PHE A 155 6.14 17.61 11.53
N THR A 156 6.84 18.63 12.06
CA THR A 156 6.30 19.98 12.21
C THR A 156 6.79 20.95 11.14
N ALA A 157 7.81 20.56 10.39
CA ALA A 157 8.42 21.36 9.33
C ALA A 157 8.95 20.48 8.19
N ASP A 158 9.30 21.10 7.08
CA ASP A 158 9.93 20.48 5.93
C ASP A 158 11.17 21.30 5.49
N PRO A 159 12.39 20.76 5.56
CA PRO A 159 12.73 19.39 6.01
C PRO A 159 12.45 19.20 7.52
N PRO A 160 12.16 17.95 7.94
CA PRO A 160 11.86 17.68 9.33
C PRO A 160 13.07 17.87 10.24
N PRO A 161 12.87 18.45 11.44
CA PRO A 161 13.97 18.65 12.40
C PRO A 161 14.68 17.35 12.78
N PRO A 162 16.02 17.33 12.93
CA PRO A 162 16.76 16.12 13.28
C PRO A 162 16.30 15.43 14.57
N ALA A 163 15.76 16.19 15.53
CA ALA A 163 15.21 15.64 16.77
C ALA A 163 13.93 14.81 16.51
N GLU A 164 13.06 15.25 15.59
CA GLU A 164 11.83 14.56 15.22
C GLU A 164 12.16 13.28 14.43
N ILE A 165 13.12 13.34 13.51
CA ILE A 165 13.63 12.17 12.79
C ILE A 165 14.13 11.10 13.77
N ARG A 166 14.94 11.48 14.77
CA ARG A 166 15.41 10.53 15.79
C ARG A 166 14.29 9.94 16.63
N LYS A 167 13.28 10.75 16.98
CA LYS A 167 12.11 10.28 17.74
C LYS A 167 11.29 9.29 16.88
N LEU A 168 11.02 9.63 15.62
CA LEU A 168 10.29 8.77 14.70
C LEU A 168 11.01 7.44 14.48
N ARG A 169 12.33 7.47 14.20
CA ARG A 169 13.12 6.23 14.04
C ARG A 169 13.00 5.31 15.26
N ARG A 170 13.08 5.86 16.49
CA ARG A 170 12.93 5.07 17.72
C ARG A 170 11.53 4.47 17.84
N HIS A 171 10.49 5.25 17.55
CA HIS A 171 9.11 4.78 17.58
C HIS A 171 8.89 3.65 16.59
N VAL A 172 9.22 3.86 15.31
CA VAL A 172 9.04 2.86 14.25
C VAL A 172 9.80 1.57 14.59
N ARG A 173 11.06 1.65 15.02
CA ARG A 173 11.83 0.48 15.40
C ARG A 173 11.22 -0.28 16.58
N ALA A 174 10.68 0.43 17.57
CA ALA A 174 10.01 -0.20 18.72
C ALA A 174 8.73 -0.93 18.30
N GLU A 175 7.91 -0.32 17.45
CA GLU A 175 6.68 -0.94 16.94
C GLU A 175 6.98 -2.20 16.11
N VAL A 176 7.90 -2.11 15.16
CA VAL A 176 8.30 -3.25 14.32
C VAL A 176 8.95 -4.36 15.15
N ALA A 177 9.83 -4.03 16.11
CA ALA A 177 10.51 -5.02 16.94
C ALA A 177 9.54 -5.85 17.80
N ARG A 178 8.47 -5.24 18.34
CA ARG A 178 7.44 -5.95 19.11
C ARG A 178 6.76 -7.06 18.31
N MET A 179 6.65 -6.86 17.00
CA MET A 179 5.92 -7.76 16.10
C MET A 179 6.82 -8.76 15.35
N ALA A 180 8.11 -8.45 15.22
CA ALA A 180 9.07 -9.25 14.45
C ALA A 180 9.17 -10.71 14.90
N GLY A 181 9.02 -10.98 16.21
CA GLY A 181 9.04 -12.32 16.76
C GLY A 181 7.93 -13.24 16.23
N GLY A 182 6.75 -12.68 15.95
CA GLY A 182 5.61 -13.41 15.37
C GLY A 182 5.90 -13.90 13.94
N LEU A 183 6.44 -13.02 13.11
CA LEU A 183 6.77 -13.30 11.71
C LEU A 183 7.91 -14.31 11.54
N ARG A 184 8.88 -14.32 12.46
CA ARG A 184 10.03 -15.21 12.42
C ARG A 184 9.74 -16.65 12.84
N ARG A 185 8.66 -16.89 13.59
CA ARG A 185 8.31 -18.23 14.09
C ARG A 185 8.04 -19.25 12.99
N GLY A 186 7.61 -18.82 11.81
CA GLY A 186 7.34 -19.68 10.66
C GLY A 186 8.58 -20.16 9.89
N GLY A 187 9.80 -19.75 10.27
CA GLY A 187 11.05 -20.16 9.61
C GLY A 187 11.73 -19.04 8.81
N ALA A 188 12.82 -19.39 8.14
CA ALA A 188 13.60 -18.48 7.31
C ALA A 188 12.78 -18.01 6.09
N VAL A 189 12.96 -16.76 5.70
CA VAL A 189 12.36 -16.17 4.50
C VAL A 189 13.23 -16.49 3.30
N ASP A 190 12.66 -17.13 2.28
CA ASP A 190 13.35 -17.43 1.02
C ASP A 190 13.30 -16.24 0.05
N HIS A 191 12.19 -15.50 0.06
CA HIS A 191 11.99 -14.39 -0.85
C HIS A 191 11.28 -13.22 -0.15
N ALA A 192 11.95 -12.08 -0.06
CA ALA A 192 11.41 -10.86 0.52
C ALA A 192 10.92 -9.91 -0.59
N VAL A 193 9.70 -9.39 -0.43
CA VAL A 193 8.95 -8.65 -1.44
C VAL A 193 8.47 -7.31 -0.89
N GLY A 194 8.70 -6.24 -1.64
CA GLY A 194 8.11 -4.93 -1.40
C GLY A 194 7.02 -4.64 -2.42
N THR A 195 5.84 -4.22 -1.95
CA THR A 195 4.75 -3.78 -2.84
C THR A 195 4.65 -2.25 -2.83
N SER A 196 3.56 -1.63 -2.72
CA SER A 196 3.28 -0.19 -2.58
C SER A 196 4.03 0.80 -3.50
N LYS A 197 3.51 2.01 -3.54
CA LYS A 197 4.16 3.13 -4.25
C LYS A 197 5.43 3.60 -3.52
N THR A 198 5.48 3.46 -2.19
CA THR A 198 6.65 3.81 -1.38
C THR A 198 7.87 2.98 -1.78
N PHE A 199 7.75 1.65 -1.79
CA PHE A 199 8.86 0.78 -2.19
C PHE A 199 9.25 0.95 -3.65
N ARG A 200 8.29 1.12 -4.57
CA ARG A 200 8.58 1.38 -5.98
C ARG A 200 9.39 2.67 -6.19
N GLN A 201 9.07 3.73 -5.44
CA GLN A 201 9.81 4.99 -5.52
C GLN A 201 11.19 4.86 -4.89
N LEU A 202 11.33 4.21 -3.74
CA LEU A 202 12.63 3.93 -3.11
C LEU A 202 13.53 3.11 -4.05
N ALA A 203 13.00 2.06 -4.67
CA ALA A 203 13.74 1.28 -5.66
C ALA A 203 14.15 2.15 -6.87
N ARG A 204 13.25 3.01 -7.35
CA ARG A 204 13.53 3.88 -8.50
C ARG A 204 14.64 4.89 -8.22
N ILE A 205 14.63 5.53 -7.07
CA ILE A 205 15.70 6.46 -6.67
C ILE A 205 17.03 5.75 -6.35
N ALA A 206 16.96 4.46 -5.98
CA ALA A 206 18.12 3.59 -5.82
C ALA A 206 18.63 3.00 -7.15
N GLY A 207 18.07 3.42 -8.31
CA GLY A 207 18.56 3.03 -9.64
C GLY A 207 17.79 1.92 -10.34
N ALA A 208 16.71 1.39 -9.75
CA ALA A 208 15.89 0.39 -10.43
C ALA A 208 15.22 0.96 -11.70
N ALA A 209 14.93 0.10 -12.65
CA ALA A 209 14.29 0.42 -13.91
C ALA A 209 12.92 1.14 -13.71
N PRO A 210 12.55 2.11 -14.57
CA PRO A 210 11.25 2.76 -14.50
C PRO A 210 10.11 1.78 -14.80
N SER A 211 8.90 2.09 -14.29
CA SER A 211 7.72 1.23 -14.49
C SER A 211 7.29 1.14 -15.96
N SER A 212 7.67 2.11 -16.79
CA SER A 212 7.42 2.13 -18.25
C SER A 212 8.09 0.99 -19.01
N GLU A 213 9.12 0.36 -18.44
CA GLU A 213 9.78 -0.81 -19.05
C GLU A 213 8.95 -2.11 -18.89
N GLY A 214 7.80 -2.03 -18.27
CA GLY A 214 6.85 -3.14 -18.14
C GLY A 214 6.88 -3.86 -16.80
N PHE A 215 5.85 -4.71 -16.59
CA PHE A 215 5.62 -5.42 -15.32
C PHE A 215 6.64 -6.53 -15.07
N TYR A 216 7.19 -7.14 -16.10
CA TYR A 216 8.06 -8.31 -15.98
C TYR A 216 9.54 -7.95 -15.75
N VAL A 217 9.91 -6.67 -15.84
CA VAL A 217 11.25 -6.22 -15.51
C VAL A 217 11.46 -6.29 -14.01
N LYS A 218 12.38 -7.13 -13.57
CA LYS A 218 12.72 -7.31 -12.16
C LYS A 218 13.34 -6.03 -11.60
N ARG A 219 12.88 -5.63 -10.43
CA ARG A 219 13.36 -4.45 -9.70
C ARG A 219 13.70 -4.86 -8.28
N PHE A 220 14.88 -4.48 -7.85
CA PHE A 220 15.36 -4.79 -6.52
C PHE A 220 15.65 -3.52 -5.74
N LEU A 221 15.53 -3.61 -4.42
CA LEU A 221 15.86 -2.56 -3.48
C LEU A 221 16.71 -3.15 -2.36
N LYS A 222 17.95 -2.72 -2.25
CA LYS A 222 18.85 -3.16 -1.19
C LYS A 222 18.64 -2.34 0.09
N HIS A 223 18.82 -2.97 1.23
CA HIS A 223 18.72 -2.29 2.53
C HIS A 223 19.76 -1.17 2.68
N GLU A 224 20.99 -1.37 2.20
CA GLU A 224 22.04 -0.34 2.23
C GLU A 224 21.61 0.95 1.49
N ASP A 225 20.95 0.82 0.33
CA ASP A 225 20.42 1.96 -0.41
C ASP A 225 19.29 2.65 0.36
N VAL A 226 18.38 1.87 0.99
CA VAL A 226 17.29 2.41 1.80
C VAL A 226 17.83 3.22 2.97
N SER A 227 18.83 2.70 3.68
CA SER A 227 19.45 3.37 4.83
C SER A 227 20.09 4.70 4.42
N GLN A 228 20.79 4.76 3.29
CA GLN A 228 21.37 5.98 2.74
C GLN A 228 20.28 6.98 2.34
N TRP A 229 19.26 6.52 1.60
CA TRP A 229 18.18 7.38 1.15
C TRP A 229 17.30 7.87 2.29
N ALA A 230 17.08 7.09 3.35
CA ALA A 230 16.34 7.54 4.53
C ALA A 230 17.00 8.76 5.22
N GLY A 231 18.33 8.80 5.27
CA GLY A 231 19.09 9.96 5.74
C GLY A 231 18.98 11.15 4.79
N ARG A 232 19.21 10.90 3.49
CA ARG A 232 19.22 11.95 2.46
C ARG A 232 17.84 12.59 2.27
N LEU A 233 16.77 11.79 2.13
CA LEU A 233 15.41 12.31 1.96
C LEU A 233 14.95 13.17 3.14
N ALA A 234 15.40 12.84 4.35
CA ALA A 234 15.07 13.60 5.55
C ALA A 234 15.83 14.94 5.66
N SER A 235 16.93 15.13 4.93
CA SER A 235 17.70 16.37 4.90
C SER A 235 17.31 17.33 3.77
N LEU A 236 16.61 16.83 2.74
CA LEU A 236 16.14 17.60 1.59
C LEU A 236 14.79 18.26 1.89
N ASP A 237 14.54 19.44 1.34
CA ASP A 237 13.21 20.04 1.32
C ASP A 237 12.29 19.42 0.25
N LEU A 238 11.00 19.79 0.27
CA LEU A 238 10.01 19.27 -0.67
C LEU A 238 10.41 19.53 -2.14
N THR A 239 10.89 20.72 -2.43
CA THR A 239 11.27 21.14 -3.80
C THR A 239 12.44 20.30 -4.32
N GLU A 240 13.42 20.04 -3.47
CA GLU A 240 14.56 19.19 -3.80
C GLU A 240 14.12 17.74 -4.03
N ARG A 241 13.23 17.20 -3.16
CA ARG A 241 12.71 15.83 -3.30
C ARG A 241 11.91 15.61 -4.57
N ILE A 242 11.08 16.58 -4.98
CA ILE A 242 10.31 16.53 -6.25
C ILE A 242 11.23 16.42 -7.46
N ARG A 243 12.42 17.02 -7.41
CA ARG A 243 13.41 16.98 -8.52
C ARG A 243 14.12 15.63 -8.65
N ILE A 244 14.00 14.75 -7.67
CA ILE A 244 14.65 13.43 -7.73
C ILE A 244 13.88 12.55 -8.73
N PRO A 245 14.52 12.03 -9.80
CA PRO A 245 13.85 11.16 -10.76
C PRO A 245 13.27 9.91 -10.11
N GLY A 246 11.96 9.75 -10.18
CA GLY A 246 11.24 8.61 -9.55
C GLY A 246 10.42 8.98 -8.32
N VAL A 247 10.60 10.17 -7.77
CA VAL A 247 9.73 10.71 -6.73
C VAL A 247 8.54 11.41 -7.40
N SER A 248 7.32 10.99 -7.06
CA SER A 248 6.12 11.69 -7.53
C SER A 248 5.78 12.84 -6.58
N GLU A 249 5.35 13.96 -7.14
CA GLU A 249 5.06 15.20 -6.42
C GLU A 249 4.14 14.96 -5.20
N ASN A 250 3.02 14.26 -5.41
CA ASN A 250 2.04 13.94 -4.36
C ASN A 250 2.55 12.99 -3.27
N ARG A 251 3.75 12.43 -3.42
CA ARG A 251 4.38 11.55 -2.42
C ARG A 251 5.66 12.13 -1.83
N ALA A 252 6.23 13.17 -2.43
CA ALA A 252 7.51 13.74 -2.01
C ALA A 252 7.53 14.15 -0.53
N VAL A 253 6.43 14.69 -0.01
CA VAL A 253 6.30 15.10 1.39
C VAL A 253 6.44 13.93 2.37
N GLN A 254 5.94 12.75 2.01
CA GLN A 254 5.91 11.57 2.89
C GLN A 254 7.08 10.58 2.66
N MET A 255 7.92 10.83 1.67
CA MET A 255 9.09 9.97 1.39
C MET A 255 10.06 9.82 2.56
N PRO A 256 10.38 10.87 3.35
CA PRO A 256 11.25 10.70 4.51
C PRO A 256 10.71 9.69 5.54
N ALA A 257 9.43 9.81 5.90
CA ALA A 257 8.80 8.87 6.85
C ALA A 257 8.73 7.46 6.26
N GLY A 258 8.33 7.33 4.99
CA GLY A 258 8.28 6.03 4.29
C GLY A 258 9.63 5.32 4.23
N ALA A 259 10.71 6.06 3.97
CA ALA A 259 12.06 5.53 3.96
C ALA A 259 12.54 5.09 5.35
N ILE A 260 12.18 5.82 6.42
CA ILE A 260 12.48 5.44 7.81
C ILE A 260 11.76 4.13 8.18
N VAL A 261 10.52 3.94 7.74
CA VAL A 261 9.78 2.70 7.99
C VAL A 261 10.42 1.53 7.20
N ALA A 262 10.74 1.74 5.93
CA ALA A 262 11.38 0.74 5.10
C ALA A 262 12.74 0.29 5.68
N ASP A 263 13.58 1.24 6.11
CA ASP A 263 14.87 0.99 6.77
C ASP A 263 14.69 0.12 8.03
N ALA A 264 13.76 0.51 8.90
CA ALA A 264 13.51 -0.22 10.15
C ALA A 264 12.97 -1.64 9.92
N VAL A 265 12.05 -1.83 8.96
CA VAL A 265 11.48 -3.14 8.64
C VAL A 265 12.58 -4.05 8.05
N MET A 266 13.33 -3.58 7.07
CA MET A 266 14.38 -4.39 6.44
C MET A 266 15.47 -4.79 7.44
N ASP A 267 15.92 -3.87 8.29
CA ASP A 267 16.91 -4.13 9.33
C ASP A 267 16.39 -5.17 10.35
N LEU A 268 15.25 -4.89 10.98
CA LEU A 268 14.73 -5.72 12.05
C LEU A 268 14.24 -7.10 11.58
N MET A 269 13.85 -7.23 10.31
CA MET A 269 13.49 -8.51 9.71
C MET A 269 14.70 -9.25 9.11
N GLY A 270 15.87 -8.64 9.07
CA GLY A 270 17.09 -9.21 8.49
C GLY A 270 17.03 -9.33 6.97
N VAL A 271 16.33 -8.42 6.30
CA VAL A 271 16.13 -8.42 4.85
C VAL A 271 17.21 -7.58 4.18
N ALA A 272 18.17 -8.22 3.54
CA ALA A 272 19.22 -7.51 2.80
C ALA A 272 18.72 -6.87 1.50
N GLN A 273 17.71 -7.47 0.86
CA GLN A 273 17.15 -7.02 -0.42
C GLN A 273 15.69 -7.41 -0.55
N LEU A 274 14.89 -6.51 -1.13
CA LEU A 274 13.50 -6.76 -1.55
C LEU A 274 13.42 -6.84 -3.09
N GLU A 275 12.64 -7.77 -3.61
CA GLU A 275 12.14 -7.69 -5.00
C GLU A 275 10.83 -6.91 -5.02
N ILE A 276 10.66 -6.00 -5.97
CA ILE A 276 9.47 -5.16 -6.07
C ILE A 276 8.39 -5.88 -6.86
N CYS A 277 7.28 -6.20 -6.19
CA CYS A 277 6.11 -6.77 -6.85
C CYS A 277 5.28 -5.68 -7.56
N PRO A 278 4.90 -5.88 -8.82
CA PRO A 278 3.99 -4.97 -9.50
C PRO A 278 2.53 -5.12 -9.05
N TRP A 279 2.16 -6.27 -8.48
CA TRP A 279 0.85 -6.52 -7.91
C TRP A 279 0.82 -6.17 -6.42
N ALA A 280 -0.35 -5.75 -5.95
CA ALA A 280 -0.60 -5.38 -4.55
C ALA A 280 -2.08 -5.64 -4.19
N LEU A 281 -2.63 -4.90 -3.23
CA LEU A 281 -3.98 -5.06 -2.70
C LEU A 281 -5.07 -5.16 -3.80
N ARG A 282 -5.05 -4.30 -4.82
CA ARG A 282 -6.09 -4.29 -5.86
C ARG A 282 -6.15 -5.60 -6.64
N GLU A 283 -4.99 -6.10 -7.02
CA GLU A 283 -4.87 -7.38 -7.72
C GLU A 283 -5.29 -8.53 -6.79
N GLY A 284 -4.99 -8.46 -5.49
CA GLY A 284 -5.44 -9.42 -4.49
C GLY A 284 -6.96 -9.47 -4.33
N VAL A 285 -7.62 -8.31 -4.30
CA VAL A 285 -9.10 -8.23 -4.27
C VAL A 285 -9.71 -8.91 -5.50
N ILE A 286 -9.18 -8.61 -6.68
CA ILE A 286 -9.66 -9.21 -7.94
C ILE A 286 -9.45 -10.73 -7.93
N LEU A 287 -8.27 -11.20 -7.56
CA LEU A 287 -7.96 -12.63 -7.47
C LEU A 287 -8.90 -13.34 -6.51
N LYS A 288 -9.15 -12.78 -5.33
CA LYS A 288 -10.09 -13.35 -4.36
C LYS A 288 -11.52 -13.41 -4.90
N ARG A 289 -11.93 -12.37 -5.66
CA ARG A 289 -13.24 -12.38 -6.34
C ARG A 289 -13.35 -13.44 -7.42
N LEU A 290 -12.30 -13.61 -8.23
CA LEU A 290 -12.23 -14.64 -9.26
C LEU A 290 -12.31 -16.05 -8.68
N ASP A 291 -11.63 -16.29 -7.54
CA ASP A 291 -11.72 -17.57 -6.83
C ASP A 291 -13.17 -17.87 -6.39
N ALA A 292 -13.85 -16.87 -5.81
CA ALA A 292 -15.23 -16.99 -5.39
C ALA A 292 -16.19 -17.27 -6.56
N LEU A 293 -15.93 -16.70 -7.74
CA LEU A 293 -16.72 -16.98 -8.94
C LEU A 293 -16.45 -18.38 -9.52
N ALA A 294 -15.26 -18.91 -9.29
CA ALA A 294 -14.89 -20.26 -9.74
C ALA A 294 -15.43 -21.37 -8.82
N ASP A 295 -15.77 -21.06 -7.57
CA ASP A 295 -16.30 -22.01 -6.61
C ASP A 295 -17.78 -22.34 -6.93
N PRO A 296 -18.11 -23.61 -7.26
CA PRO A 296 -19.49 -24.01 -7.58
C PRO A 296 -20.48 -23.77 -6.44
N SER A 297 -20.02 -23.75 -5.19
CA SER A 297 -20.87 -23.56 -3.99
C SER A 297 -21.40 -22.13 -3.85
N THR A 298 -20.82 -21.16 -4.55
CA THR A 298 -21.24 -19.74 -4.53
C THR A 298 -22.24 -19.37 -5.62
N ARG A 299 -22.64 -20.34 -6.46
CA ARG A 299 -23.61 -20.17 -7.57
C ARG A 299 -25.04 -20.58 -7.22
N ALA A 300 -25.34 -20.90 -5.96
CA ALA A 300 -26.65 -21.29 -5.46
C ALA A 300 -27.46 -20.12 -4.89
#